data_fa94c0276e96d53261fa4fef31ba3918
#
_entry.id   fa94c0276e96d53261fa4fef31ba3918
#
_cell.length_a   1.000
_cell.length_b   1.000
_cell.length_c   1.000
_cell.angle_alpha   90.00
_cell.angle_beta   90.00
_cell.angle_gamma   90.00
#
_symmetry.space_group_name_H-M   'P 1'
#
loop_
_entity.id
_entity.type
_entity.pdbx_description
1 polymer ?
#
loop_
_entity_poly.entity_id
_entity_poly.type
_entity_poly.pdbx_seq_one_letter_code
_entity_poly.pdbx_strand_id
1 'polypeptide(L)'
;MTLNFSVVTPSYNQGQFIERTIQSVLAQTDVAFDYMICDGGSTDETLDVLKKYQDRLRWVSEPDGGQADAVNKGIRSTRGDIIAWINSDDVYYPEAFSKVQRIFLTQPEVQVVYGHANHIDQEDKFIELYPTEPWNYRRLREVCFLCQPAVFFRRRMVKDYGDLDADLRFCMDYELWLRYGKQTDFFYLSELLAGSRFYHDTKTLGQRVAVHYEINDMLKAKFFRSPERWVLAYASVLVEEREKVKGRDVGNLLTPVQRINEFCAEAFHGYRRWRNLAVSPSTIWQVSRWTIAVYYHWLRSKVNF
;
A
#
# COMPACT_ATOMS: atom_id res chain seq x y z
N MET A 1 7.41 31.82 -7.19
CA MET A 1 7.93 30.59 -7.86
C MET A 1 6.77 29.63 -8.02
N THR A 2 6.57 29.09 -9.22
CA THR A 2 5.58 28.02 -9.43
C THR A 2 6.28 26.68 -9.24
N LEU A 3 5.70 25.79 -8.43
CA LEU A 3 6.19 24.42 -8.25
C LEU A 3 5.52 23.52 -9.30
N ASN A 4 6.29 22.73 -10.02
CA ASN A 4 5.79 21.81 -11.02
C ASN A 4 5.72 20.39 -10.44
N PHE A 5 4.71 19.61 -10.85
CA PHE A 5 4.60 18.20 -10.47
C PHE A 5 5.25 17.31 -11.51
N SER A 6 5.86 16.24 -11.05
CA SER A 6 6.14 15.03 -11.81
C SER A 6 5.12 13.98 -11.44
N VAL A 7 4.21 13.68 -12.34
CA VAL A 7 3.25 12.59 -12.15
C VAL A 7 3.81 11.34 -12.77
N VAL A 8 3.85 10.25 -12.01
CA VAL A 8 4.39 8.97 -12.47
C VAL A 8 3.36 7.88 -12.24
N THR A 9 3.08 7.11 -13.29
CA THR A 9 2.19 5.94 -13.23
C THR A 9 2.93 4.70 -13.75
N PRO A 10 3.16 3.70 -12.88
CA PRO A 10 3.56 2.38 -13.34
C PRO A 10 2.34 1.64 -13.89
N SER A 11 2.49 0.89 -14.97
CA SER A 11 1.41 0.13 -15.59
C SER A 11 1.88 -1.26 -16.03
N TYR A 12 1.03 -2.26 -15.85
CA TYR A 12 1.20 -3.57 -16.47
C TYR A 12 -0.16 -4.30 -16.56
N ASN A 13 -0.68 -4.49 -17.78
CA ASN A 13 -1.98 -5.09 -18.07
C ASN A 13 -3.13 -4.43 -17.26
N GLN A 14 -3.30 -3.12 -17.44
CA GLN A 14 -4.28 -2.29 -16.74
C GLN A 14 -5.27 -1.58 -17.69
N GLY A 15 -5.48 -2.12 -18.88
CA GLY A 15 -6.34 -1.54 -19.91
C GLY A 15 -7.72 -1.15 -19.42
N GLN A 16 -8.29 -1.94 -18.50
CA GLN A 16 -9.61 -1.68 -17.90
C GLN A 16 -9.68 -0.45 -16.98
N PHE A 17 -8.55 0.02 -16.42
CA PHE A 17 -8.55 1.11 -15.42
C PHE A 17 -7.75 2.34 -15.85
N ILE A 18 -6.66 2.15 -16.59
CA ILE A 18 -5.64 3.18 -16.84
C ILE A 18 -6.23 4.44 -17.49
N GLU A 19 -7.28 4.33 -18.30
CA GLU A 19 -7.91 5.51 -18.93
C GLU A 19 -8.52 6.44 -17.87
N ARG A 20 -9.14 5.90 -16.83
CA ARG A 20 -9.72 6.69 -15.72
C ARG A 20 -8.61 7.33 -14.87
N THR A 21 -7.52 6.63 -14.63
CA THR A 21 -6.33 7.19 -13.98
C THR A 21 -5.79 8.37 -14.78
N ILE A 22 -5.56 8.20 -16.08
CA ILE A 22 -5.09 9.26 -16.99
C ILE A 22 -6.02 10.48 -16.93
N GLN A 23 -7.32 10.27 -17.06
CA GLN A 23 -8.33 11.33 -17.03
C GLN A 23 -8.31 12.08 -15.70
N SER A 24 -8.16 11.39 -14.58
CA SER A 24 -8.11 11.99 -13.25
C SER A 24 -6.88 12.89 -13.05
N VAL A 25 -5.74 12.52 -13.65
CA VAL A 25 -4.53 13.35 -13.67
C VAL A 25 -4.70 14.54 -14.59
N LEU A 26 -5.18 14.33 -15.82
CA LEU A 26 -5.34 15.38 -16.82
C LEU A 26 -6.45 16.39 -16.46
N ALA A 27 -7.34 16.04 -15.55
CA ALA A 27 -8.38 16.92 -15.00
C ALA A 27 -7.87 17.85 -13.89
N GLN A 28 -6.63 17.68 -13.41
CA GLN A 28 -6.05 18.59 -12.42
C GLN A 28 -5.77 19.95 -13.08
N THR A 29 -6.42 20.99 -12.56
CA THR A 29 -6.30 22.37 -13.06
C THR A 29 -5.37 23.21 -12.18
N ASP A 30 -4.95 24.38 -12.69
CA ASP A 30 -4.22 25.43 -11.98
C ASP A 30 -2.80 25.03 -11.51
N VAL A 31 -2.31 23.88 -11.97
CA VAL A 31 -0.98 23.35 -11.63
C VAL A 31 -0.29 22.81 -12.87
N ALA A 32 0.96 23.16 -13.06
CA ALA A 32 1.78 22.58 -14.13
C ALA A 32 2.33 21.21 -13.68
N PHE A 33 2.25 20.23 -14.57
CA PHE A 33 2.81 18.89 -14.33
C PHE A 33 3.40 18.28 -15.59
N ASP A 34 4.39 17.40 -15.40
CA ASP A 34 4.99 16.52 -16.38
C ASP A 34 4.53 15.11 -16.08
N TYR A 35 3.72 14.50 -16.95
CA TYR A 35 3.12 13.19 -16.73
C TYR A 35 3.83 12.11 -17.54
N MET A 36 4.36 11.11 -16.84
CA MET A 36 5.08 9.96 -17.40
C MET A 36 4.43 8.65 -16.98
N ILE A 37 4.09 7.81 -17.94
CA ILE A 37 3.61 6.44 -17.71
C ILE A 37 4.72 5.48 -18.13
N CYS A 38 5.11 4.59 -17.21
CA CYS A 38 6.06 3.52 -17.44
C CYS A 38 5.31 2.19 -17.45
N ASP A 39 5.11 1.66 -18.64
CA ASP A 39 4.41 0.38 -18.87
C ASP A 39 5.43 -0.75 -18.97
N GLY A 40 5.19 -1.84 -18.24
CA GLY A 40 6.07 -3.01 -18.14
C GLY A 40 5.97 -4.00 -19.30
N GLY A 41 5.50 -3.56 -20.47
CA GLY A 41 5.30 -4.42 -21.65
C GLY A 41 3.93 -5.10 -21.63
N SER A 42 2.86 -4.34 -21.42
CA SER A 42 1.47 -4.84 -21.44
C SER A 42 1.10 -5.50 -22.78
N THR A 43 0.23 -6.48 -22.67
CA THR A 43 -0.29 -7.25 -23.83
C THR A 43 -1.81 -7.16 -23.99
N ASP A 44 -2.48 -6.45 -23.09
CA ASP A 44 -3.90 -6.12 -23.14
C ASP A 44 -4.15 -4.77 -23.84
N GLU A 45 -5.34 -4.17 -23.66
CA GLU A 45 -5.73 -2.89 -24.26
C GLU A 45 -4.96 -1.68 -23.73
N THR A 46 -4.06 -1.84 -22.75
CA THR A 46 -3.30 -0.74 -22.13
C THR A 46 -2.62 0.13 -23.18
N LEU A 47 -1.90 -0.48 -24.13
CA LEU A 47 -1.15 0.29 -25.15
C LEU A 47 -2.08 1.08 -26.10
N ASP A 48 -3.25 0.56 -26.38
CA ASP A 48 -4.22 1.26 -27.23
C ASP A 48 -4.82 2.47 -26.52
N VAL A 49 -5.01 2.37 -25.20
CA VAL A 49 -5.38 3.52 -24.37
C VAL A 49 -4.25 4.56 -24.38
N LEU A 50 -3.00 4.17 -24.13
CA LEU A 50 -1.87 5.10 -24.07
C LEU A 50 -1.69 5.89 -25.38
N LYS A 51 -1.85 5.25 -26.54
CA LYS A 51 -1.80 5.90 -27.85
C LYS A 51 -2.82 7.02 -28.01
N LYS A 52 -4.03 6.92 -27.42
CA LYS A 52 -5.06 7.98 -27.47
C LYS A 52 -4.61 9.27 -26.78
N TYR A 53 -3.68 9.17 -25.81
CA TYR A 53 -3.24 10.31 -24.98
C TYR A 53 -1.80 10.75 -25.27
N GLN A 54 -1.15 10.23 -26.31
CA GLN A 54 0.27 10.47 -26.62
C GLN A 54 0.64 11.95 -26.79
N ASP A 55 -0.31 12.82 -27.16
CA ASP A 55 -0.10 14.26 -27.31
C ASP A 55 -0.23 15.04 -25.99
N ARG A 56 -0.65 14.38 -24.91
CA ARG A 56 -0.95 14.99 -23.62
C ARG A 56 -0.08 14.50 -22.48
N LEU A 57 0.56 13.34 -22.64
CA LEU A 57 1.45 12.72 -21.66
C LEU A 57 2.58 11.98 -22.40
N ARG A 58 3.62 11.67 -21.65
CA ARG A 58 4.70 10.82 -22.14
C ARG A 58 4.54 9.40 -21.60
N TRP A 59 4.88 8.42 -22.43
CA TRP A 59 4.88 7.03 -21.98
C TRP A 59 5.98 6.22 -22.65
N VAL A 60 6.36 5.14 -22.03
CA VAL A 60 7.26 4.10 -22.55
C VAL A 60 6.66 2.76 -22.19
N SER A 61 6.77 1.78 -23.10
CA SER A 61 6.40 0.39 -22.85
C SER A 61 7.58 -0.50 -23.16
N GLU A 62 8.12 -1.11 -22.13
CA GLU A 62 9.25 -2.04 -22.21
C GLU A 62 9.24 -2.96 -20.98
N PRO A 63 9.78 -4.19 -21.06
CA PRO A 63 9.93 -5.03 -19.87
C PRO A 63 10.71 -4.31 -18.76
N ASP A 64 10.25 -4.47 -17.53
CA ASP A 64 10.85 -3.84 -16.35
C ASP A 64 11.09 -4.85 -15.21
N GLY A 65 11.73 -4.40 -14.14
CA GLY A 65 11.96 -5.16 -12.91
C GLY A 65 10.76 -5.19 -11.96
N GLY A 66 9.61 -4.65 -12.37
CA GLY A 66 8.39 -4.55 -11.57
C GLY A 66 8.04 -3.11 -11.21
N GLN A 67 6.98 -2.95 -10.42
CA GLN A 67 6.36 -1.66 -10.12
C GLN A 67 7.33 -0.60 -9.57
N ALA A 68 8.22 -0.97 -8.65
CA ALA A 68 9.20 -0.04 -8.10
C ALA A 68 10.20 0.44 -9.16
N ASP A 69 10.67 -0.44 -10.04
CA ASP A 69 11.55 -0.07 -11.15
C ASP A 69 10.84 0.88 -12.13
N ALA A 70 9.58 0.59 -12.50
CA ALA A 70 8.77 1.46 -13.36
C ALA A 70 8.59 2.86 -12.74
N VAL A 71 8.27 2.95 -11.45
CA VAL A 71 8.15 4.24 -10.74
C VAL A 71 9.49 4.98 -10.73
N ASN A 72 10.59 4.30 -10.42
CA ASN A 72 11.93 4.89 -10.43
C ASN A 72 12.33 5.40 -11.81
N LYS A 73 12.04 4.67 -12.89
CA LYS A 73 12.23 5.12 -14.29
C LYS A 73 11.44 6.41 -14.56
N GLY A 74 10.16 6.45 -14.15
CA GLY A 74 9.32 7.63 -14.30
C GLY A 74 9.84 8.84 -13.53
N ILE A 75 10.26 8.66 -12.28
CA ILE A 75 10.87 9.73 -11.47
C ILE A 75 12.13 10.30 -12.14
N ARG A 76 13.01 9.43 -12.65
CA ARG A 76 14.23 9.85 -13.35
C ARG A 76 13.96 10.53 -14.70
N SER A 77 12.86 10.18 -15.36
CA SER A 77 12.46 10.72 -16.67
C SER A 77 11.72 12.05 -16.59
N THR A 78 11.31 12.48 -15.39
CA THR A 78 10.56 13.73 -15.14
C THR A 78 11.40 14.75 -14.37
N ARG A 79 10.99 16.03 -14.36
CA ARG A 79 11.80 17.12 -13.78
C ARG A 79 11.04 18.02 -12.80
N GLY A 80 9.78 17.74 -12.49
CA GLY A 80 8.98 18.53 -11.54
C GLY A 80 9.57 18.53 -10.13
N ASP A 81 9.27 19.57 -9.38
CA ASP A 81 9.74 19.79 -8.00
C ASP A 81 9.09 18.83 -6.99
N ILE A 82 7.85 18.44 -7.29
CA ILE A 82 7.02 17.58 -6.45
C ILE A 82 6.74 16.29 -7.21
N ILE A 83 6.95 15.15 -6.55
CA ILE A 83 6.61 13.84 -7.08
C ILE A 83 5.19 13.48 -6.63
N ALA A 84 4.37 13.07 -7.60
CA ALA A 84 3.06 12.48 -7.44
C ALA A 84 3.08 11.09 -8.09
N TRP A 85 3.08 10.04 -7.29
CA TRP A 85 3.02 8.67 -7.79
C TRP A 85 1.62 8.13 -7.64
N ILE A 86 1.02 7.69 -8.75
CA ILE A 86 -0.30 7.06 -8.77
C ILE A 86 -0.24 5.77 -9.58
N ASN A 87 -0.81 4.69 -9.05
CA ASN A 87 -0.92 3.44 -9.78
C ASN A 87 -1.97 3.53 -10.90
N SER A 88 -1.86 2.68 -11.89
CA SER A 88 -2.70 2.70 -13.09
C SER A 88 -4.16 2.26 -12.86
N ASP A 89 -4.50 1.88 -11.64
CA ASP A 89 -5.85 1.52 -11.20
C ASP A 89 -6.44 2.48 -10.14
N ASP A 90 -5.70 3.52 -9.72
CA ASP A 90 -6.14 4.54 -8.77
C ASP A 90 -6.55 5.85 -9.47
N VAL A 91 -7.19 6.77 -8.76
CA VAL A 91 -7.61 8.08 -9.30
C VAL A 91 -7.30 9.22 -8.34
N TYR A 92 -7.00 10.41 -8.88
CA TYR A 92 -6.99 11.65 -8.09
C TYR A 92 -8.38 12.28 -8.08
N TYR A 93 -8.74 12.88 -6.95
CA TYR A 93 -9.94 13.71 -6.89
C TYR A 93 -9.65 15.14 -7.40
N PRO A 94 -10.70 15.90 -7.77
CA PRO A 94 -10.55 17.28 -8.21
C PRO A 94 -9.77 18.13 -7.19
N GLU A 95 -8.93 19.05 -7.69
CA GLU A 95 -8.13 19.98 -6.89
C GLU A 95 -7.04 19.34 -6.00
N ALA A 96 -6.79 18.02 -6.11
CA ALA A 96 -5.79 17.37 -5.28
C ALA A 96 -4.42 18.05 -5.40
N PHE A 97 -3.98 18.37 -6.64
CA PHE A 97 -2.68 19.00 -6.87
C PHE A 97 -2.63 20.44 -6.36
N SER A 98 -3.64 21.25 -6.59
CA SER A 98 -3.69 22.65 -6.13
C SER A 98 -3.70 22.75 -4.61
N LYS A 99 -4.43 21.85 -3.92
CA LYS A 99 -4.43 21.76 -2.45
C LYS A 99 -3.04 21.41 -1.90
N VAL A 100 -2.37 20.43 -2.50
CA VAL A 100 -1.02 20.00 -2.11
C VAL A 100 0.01 21.08 -2.44
N GLN A 101 -0.05 21.69 -3.64
CA GLN A 101 0.85 22.74 -4.06
C GLN A 101 0.82 23.94 -3.11
N ARG A 102 -0.38 24.33 -2.66
CA ARG A 102 -0.55 25.41 -1.68
C ARG A 102 0.25 25.17 -0.40
N ILE A 103 0.26 23.92 0.12
CA ILE A 103 1.06 23.61 1.31
C ILE A 103 2.55 23.76 1.01
N PHE A 104 3.06 23.21 -0.09
CA PHE A 104 4.46 23.33 -0.44
C PHE A 104 4.91 24.76 -0.74
N LEU A 105 4.02 25.64 -1.22
CA LEU A 105 4.31 27.06 -1.45
C LEU A 105 4.31 27.87 -0.16
N THR A 106 3.35 27.63 0.72
CA THR A 106 3.19 28.38 1.98
C THR A 106 4.11 27.90 3.11
N GLN A 107 4.57 26.65 3.02
CA GLN A 107 5.44 25.98 4.00
C GLN A 107 6.64 25.33 3.29
N PRO A 108 7.68 26.12 2.92
CA PRO A 108 8.81 25.63 2.14
C PRO A 108 9.63 24.52 2.84
N GLU A 109 9.57 24.45 4.16
CA GLU A 109 10.23 23.42 4.99
C GLU A 109 9.56 22.04 4.86
N VAL A 110 8.26 21.96 4.51
CA VAL A 110 7.53 20.72 4.34
C VAL A 110 8.12 19.93 3.16
N GLN A 111 8.48 18.69 3.40
CA GLN A 111 9.09 17.80 2.41
C GLN A 111 8.11 16.76 1.85
N VAL A 112 7.15 16.33 2.66
CA VAL A 112 6.15 15.33 2.32
C VAL A 112 4.79 15.80 2.80
N VAL A 113 3.78 15.73 1.92
CA VAL A 113 2.36 16.00 2.23
C VAL A 113 1.58 14.73 1.95
N TYR A 114 0.67 14.37 2.84
CA TYR A 114 -0.29 13.30 2.59
C TYR A 114 -1.69 13.71 3.07
N GLY A 115 -2.71 13.12 2.46
CA GLY A 115 -4.09 13.41 2.80
C GLY A 115 -4.96 12.16 2.92
N HIS A 116 -6.27 12.38 2.99
CA HIS A 116 -7.24 11.31 2.98
C HIS A 116 -7.37 10.66 1.60
N ALA A 117 -7.75 9.39 1.61
CA ALA A 117 -8.17 8.65 0.42
C ALA A 117 -9.41 7.83 0.72
N ASN A 118 -10.13 7.46 -0.33
CA ASN A 118 -11.20 6.47 -0.27
C ASN A 118 -10.69 5.14 -0.83
N HIS A 119 -11.19 4.03 -0.30
CA HIS A 119 -11.28 2.81 -1.07
C HIS A 119 -12.49 2.93 -2.01
N ILE A 120 -12.28 2.63 -3.28
CA ILE A 120 -13.29 2.64 -4.34
C ILE A 120 -13.36 1.27 -5.02
N ASP A 121 -14.52 0.93 -5.59
CA ASP A 121 -14.69 -0.30 -6.35
C ASP A 121 -14.20 -0.18 -7.81
N GLN A 122 -14.46 -1.20 -8.61
CA GLN A 122 -14.08 -1.21 -10.03
C GLN A 122 -14.80 -0.15 -10.87
N GLU A 123 -15.96 0.36 -10.43
CA GLU A 123 -16.76 1.40 -11.06
C GLU A 123 -16.56 2.79 -10.43
N ASP A 124 -15.50 3.00 -9.64
CA ASP A 124 -15.16 4.24 -8.93
C ASP A 124 -16.13 4.61 -7.79
N LYS A 125 -17.00 3.67 -7.37
CA LYS A 125 -17.95 3.94 -6.28
C LYS A 125 -17.23 3.81 -4.93
N PHE A 126 -17.61 4.68 -4.02
CA PHE A 126 -17.10 4.68 -2.65
C PHE A 126 -17.43 3.37 -1.91
N ILE A 127 -16.43 2.77 -1.29
CA ILE A 127 -16.57 1.62 -0.39
C ILE A 127 -16.45 2.10 1.06
N GLU A 128 -15.30 2.67 1.42
CA GLU A 128 -14.99 3.15 2.77
C GLU A 128 -13.86 4.18 2.74
N LEU A 129 -13.68 4.91 3.82
CA LEU A 129 -12.51 5.76 4.00
C LEU A 129 -11.28 4.91 4.29
N TYR A 130 -10.17 5.22 3.61
CA TYR A 130 -8.87 4.65 4.00
C TYR A 130 -8.53 5.11 5.43
N PRO A 131 -8.03 4.23 6.31
CA PRO A 131 -7.77 4.54 7.71
C PRO A 131 -6.53 5.43 7.89
N THR A 132 -6.59 6.65 7.37
CA THR A 132 -5.54 7.66 7.50
C THR A 132 -5.53 8.23 8.91
N GLU A 133 -4.33 8.32 9.52
CA GLU A 133 -4.13 8.86 10.87
C GLU A 133 -3.26 10.15 10.80
N PRO A 134 -3.33 11.07 11.80
CA PRO A 134 -2.37 12.15 11.95
C PRO A 134 -0.93 11.63 12.05
N TRP A 135 0.03 12.44 11.57
CA TRP A 135 1.41 12.02 11.50
C TRP A 135 1.98 11.60 12.87
N ASN A 136 2.55 10.41 12.89
CA ASN A 136 3.30 9.88 14.01
C ASN A 136 4.26 8.80 13.52
N TYR A 137 5.55 9.08 13.50
CA TYR A 137 6.55 8.14 13.00
C TYR A 137 6.60 6.82 13.79
N ARG A 138 6.40 6.86 15.12
CA ARG A 138 6.36 5.62 15.93
C ARG A 138 5.16 4.77 15.54
N ARG A 139 4.03 5.41 15.30
CA ARG A 139 2.81 4.74 14.84
C ARG A 139 2.98 4.18 13.43
N LEU A 140 3.65 4.91 12.52
CA LEU A 140 3.96 4.42 11.18
C LEU A 140 4.80 3.12 11.21
N ARG A 141 5.68 2.95 12.19
CA ARG A 141 6.43 1.70 12.36
C ARG A 141 5.55 0.51 12.76
N GLU A 142 4.39 0.74 13.35
CA GLU A 142 3.43 -0.30 13.76
C GLU A 142 2.36 -0.58 12.70
N VAL A 143 1.98 0.41 11.91
CA VAL A 143 0.97 0.28 10.86
C VAL A 143 1.18 1.33 9.78
N CYS A 144 1.03 0.94 8.51
CA CYS A 144 0.97 1.89 7.40
C CYS A 144 -0.43 2.53 7.38
N PHE A 145 -0.51 3.80 7.74
CA PHE A 145 -1.73 4.61 7.71
C PHE A 145 -1.74 5.63 6.57
N LEU A 146 -0.82 5.52 5.64
CA LEU A 146 -0.68 6.36 4.46
C LEU A 146 -1.21 5.61 3.24
N CYS A 147 -2.20 6.17 2.57
CA CYS A 147 -2.65 5.66 1.28
C CYS A 147 -1.70 6.16 0.19
N GLN A 148 -1.07 5.25 -0.54
CA GLN A 148 0.02 5.55 -1.45
C GLN A 148 -0.32 6.67 -2.45
N PRO A 149 -1.43 6.68 -3.22
CA PRO A 149 -1.73 7.74 -4.18
C PRO A 149 -2.02 9.10 -3.54
N ALA A 150 -2.32 9.16 -2.25
CA ALA A 150 -2.56 10.40 -1.52
C ALA A 150 -1.29 10.99 -0.88
N VAL A 151 -0.09 10.52 -1.26
CA VAL A 151 1.20 11.00 -0.74
C VAL A 151 1.98 11.70 -1.83
N PHE A 152 2.46 12.92 -1.51
CA PHE A 152 3.23 13.77 -2.41
C PHE A 152 4.52 14.20 -1.69
N PHE A 153 5.64 14.23 -2.42
CA PHE A 153 6.91 14.56 -1.79
C PHE A 153 7.80 15.39 -2.72
N ARG A 154 8.64 16.25 -2.12
CA ARG A 154 9.63 17.00 -2.90
C ARG A 154 10.61 16.05 -3.55
N ARG A 155 10.99 16.32 -4.80
CA ARG A 155 12.04 15.60 -5.54
C ARG A 155 13.36 15.53 -4.76
N ARG A 156 13.63 16.51 -3.93
CA ARG A 156 14.78 16.52 -3.03
C ARG A 156 14.83 15.29 -2.13
N MET A 157 13.69 14.76 -1.69
CA MET A 157 13.66 13.53 -0.86
C MET A 157 14.26 12.34 -1.60
N VAL A 158 13.99 12.22 -2.91
CA VAL A 158 14.61 11.17 -3.73
C VAL A 158 16.13 11.39 -3.87
N LYS A 159 16.54 12.65 -4.09
CA LYS A 159 17.95 12.98 -4.23
C LYS A 159 18.77 12.71 -2.98
N ASP A 160 18.22 13.06 -1.81
CA ASP A 160 18.94 13.04 -0.54
C ASP A 160 18.83 11.65 0.14
N TYR A 161 17.74 10.91 -0.09
CA TYR A 161 17.44 9.66 0.63
C TYR A 161 17.12 8.46 -0.27
N GLY A 162 17.22 8.60 -1.59
CA GLY A 162 17.03 7.55 -2.57
C GLY A 162 15.57 7.36 -3.02
N ASP A 163 15.42 6.68 -4.14
CA ASP A 163 14.14 6.30 -4.75
C ASP A 163 13.60 4.98 -4.15
N LEU A 164 12.60 4.34 -4.77
CA LEU A 164 12.00 3.11 -4.28
C LEU A 164 13.01 1.96 -4.30
N ASP A 165 12.93 1.08 -3.30
CA ASP A 165 13.68 -0.17 -3.27
C ASP A 165 13.08 -1.15 -4.30
N ALA A 166 13.82 -1.41 -5.38
CA ALA A 166 13.36 -2.25 -6.49
C ALA A 166 13.35 -3.76 -6.15
N ASP A 167 13.96 -4.17 -5.05
CA ASP A 167 13.91 -5.55 -4.57
C ASP A 167 12.58 -5.89 -3.88
N LEU A 168 11.79 -4.86 -3.49
CA LEU A 168 10.47 -5.02 -2.88
C LEU A 168 9.37 -5.08 -3.94
N ARG A 169 8.46 -6.03 -3.77
CA ARG A 169 7.33 -6.27 -4.70
C ARG A 169 6.00 -5.73 -4.23
N PHE A 170 5.81 -5.61 -2.91
CA PHE A 170 4.51 -5.31 -2.31
C PHE A 170 4.53 -4.09 -1.39
N CYS A 171 5.59 -3.90 -0.60
CA CYS A 171 5.64 -2.87 0.44
C CYS A 171 6.69 -1.77 0.16
N MET A 172 7.00 -1.52 -1.13
CA MET A 172 7.98 -0.50 -1.54
C MET A 172 7.57 0.92 -1.11
N ASP A 173 6.27 1.22 -1.08
CA ASP A 173 5.71 2.46 -0.57
C ASP A 173 5.90 2.59 0.94
N TYR A 174 5.54 1.56 1.70
CA TYR A 174 5.70 1.54 3.16
C TYR A 174 7.18 1.66 3.56
N GLU A 175 8.08 0.98 2.84
CA GLU A 175 9.53 1.14 3.02
C GLU A 175 9.96 2.59 2.82
N LEU A 176 9.52 3.21 1.72
CA LEU A 176 9.83 4.59 1.37
C LEU A 176 9.36 5.56 2.45
N TRP A 177 8.12 5.40 2.93
CA TRP A 177 7.56 6.25 3.99
C TRP A 177 8.29 6.11 5.31
N LEU A 178 8.72 4.90 5.67
CA LEU A 178 9.54 4.66 6.86
C LEU A 178 10.92 5.31 6.73
N ARG A 179 11.53 5.27 5.56
CA ARG A 179 12.84 5.87 5.27
C ARG A 179 12.76 7.40 5.28
N TYR A 180 11.78 7.98 4.63
CA TYR A 180 11.58 9.42 4.60
C TYR A 180 11.11 9.95 5.95
N GLY A 181 10.18 9.28 6.61
CA GLY A 181 9.66 9.67 7.91
C GLY A 181 10.69 9.63 9.05
N LYS A 182 11.81 8.93 8.87
CA LYS A 182 12.96 9.01 9.78
C LYS A 182 13.70 10.36 9.67
N GLN A 183 13.55 11.06 8.56
CA GLN A 183 14.29 12.28 8.23
C GLN A 183 13.48 13.55 8.47
N THR A 184 12.16 13.49 8.29
CA THR A 184 11.26 14.63 8.42
C THR A 184 9.86 14.18 8.82
N ASP A 185 9.16 15.04 9.54
CA ASP A 185 7.73 14.84 9.76
C ASP A 185 6.96 15.10 8.45
N PHE A 186 5.90 14.33 8.22
CA PHE A 186 5.01 14.51 7.08
C PHE A 186 3.87 15.44 7.45
N PHE A 187 3.54 16.34 6.55
CA PHE A 187 2.41 17.24 6.72
C PHE A 187 1.10 16.50 6.42
N TYR A 188 0.24 16.40 7.43
CA TYR A 188 -1.09 15.83 7.27
C TYR A 188 -2.07 16.89 6.79
N LEU A 189 -2.53 16.76 5.56
CA LEU A 189 -3.56 17.60 4.96
C LEU A 189 -4.92 16.91 5.12
N SER A 190 -5.80 17.47 5.96
CA SER A 190 -7.14 16.91 6.21
C SER A 190 -8.09 17.16 5.03
N GLU A 191 -7.70 16.69 3.85
CA GLU A 191 -8.43 16.82 2.58
C GLU A 191 -8.42 15.47 1.84
N LEU A 192 -9.48 15.19 1.12
CA LEU A 192 -9.59 14.01 0.28
C LEU A 192 -8.84 14.26 -1.03
N LEU A 193 -7.82 13.42 -1.32
CA LEU A 193 -6.92 13.62 -2.45
C LEU A 193 -7.03 12.52 -3.52
N ALA A 194 -7.31 11.27 -3.12
CA ALA A 194 -7.26 10.15 -4.04
C ALA A 194 -8.29 9.06 -3.71
N GLY A 195 -8.67 8.30 -4.74
CA GLY A 195 -9.39 7.04 -4.60
C GLY A 195 -8.43 5.89 -4.92
N SER A 196 -8.25 4.98 -3.96
CA SER A 196 -7.48 3.75 -4.16
C SER A 196 -8.43 2.59 -4.44
N ARG A 197 -8.21 1.91 -5.56
CA ARG A 197 -9.12 0.86 -6.03
C ARG A 197 -8.90 -0.43 -5.27
N PHE A 198 -10.01 -0.97 -4.76
CA PHE A 198 -10.02 -2.15 -3.91
C PHE A 198 -10.88 -3.24 -4.55
N TYR A 199 -10.25 -4.20 -5.22
CA TYR A 199 -10.89 -5.32 -5.91
C TYR A 199 -10.07 -6.60 -5.72
N HIS A 200 -10.69 -7.74 -5.98
CA HIS A 200 -10.13 -9.06 -5.64
C HIS A 200 -8.73 -9.31 -6.23
N ASP A 201 -8.46 -8.82 -7.44
CA ASP A 201 -7.21 -9.09 -8.16
C ASP A 201 -6.10 -8.06 -7.88
N THR A 202 -6.33 -7.11 -6.96
CA THR A 202 -5.25 -6.22 -6.51
C THR A 202 -4.13 -7.03 -5.86
N LYS A 203 -2.88 -6.58 -6.03
CA LYS A 203 -1.71 -7.22 -5.37
C LYS A 203 -1.94 -7.44 -3.88
N THR A 204 -2.53 -6.47 -3.22
CA THR A 204 -2.76 -6.51 -1.76
C THR A 204 -3.76 -7.57 -1.36
N LEU A 205 -4.86 -7.77 -2.11
CA LEU A 205 -5.88 -8.78 -1.80
C LEU A 205 -5.57 -10.15 -2.39
N GLY A 206 -5.05 -10.20 -3.62
CA GLY A 206 -4.77 -11.44 -4.32
C GLY A 206 -3.55 -12.19 -3.77
N GLN A 207 -2.61 -11.50 -3.11
CA GLN A 207 -1.35 -12.09 -2.63
C GLN A 207 -1.08 -11.77 -1.15
N ARG A 208 -2.11 -11.74 -0.32
CA ARG A 208 -2.06 -11.32 1.09
C ARG A 208 -0.94 -11.97 1.90
N VAL A 209 -0.70 -13.27 1.73
CA VAL A 209 0.37 -13.99 2.46
C VAL A 209 1.73 -13.42 2.09
N ALA A 210 2.01 -13.24 0.80
CA ALA A 210 3.29 -12.70 0.32
C ALA A 210 3.49 -11.25 0.76
N VAL A 211 2.43 -10.43 0.72
CA VAL A 211 2.44 -9.03 1.22
C VAL A 211 2.86 -8.99 2.69
N HIS A 212 2.18 -9.75 3.56
CA HIS A 212 2.49 -9.74 4.99
C HIS A 212 3.87 -10.33 5.31
N TYR A 213 4.30 -11.31 4.53
CA TYR A 213 5.63 -11.89 4.66
C TYR A 213 6.72 -10.84 4.34
N GLU A 214 6.61 -10.14 3.19
CA GLU A 214 7.57 -9.11 2.78
C GLU A 214 7.60 -7.93 3.77
N ILE A 215 6.44 -7.48 4.25
CA ILE A 215 6.36 -6.43 5.28
C ILE A 215 7.13 -6.84 6.55
N ASN A 216 6.94 -8.07 7.03
CA ASN A 216 7.65 -8.55 8.22
C ASN A 216 9.16 -8.66 7.99
N ASP A 217 9.61 -9.16 6.84
CA ASP A 217 11.04 -9.24 6.50
C ASP A 217 11.66 -7.83 6.40
N MET A 218 11.01 -6.90 5.71
CA MET A 218 11.44 -5.51 5.59
C MET A 218 11.54 -4.82 6.95
N LEU A 219 10.52 -4.95 7.80
CA LEU A 219 10.51 -4.33 9.13
C LEU A 219 11.58 -4.94 10.05
N LYS A 220 11.80 -6.27 9.97
CA LYS A 220 12.90 -6.91 10.69
C LYS A 220 14.26 -6.39 10.24
N ALA A 221 14.48 -6.27 8.94
CA ALA A 221 15.72 -5.74 8.38
C ALA A 221 15.99 -4.31 8.85
N LYS A 222 14.96 -3.44 8.88
CA LYS A 222 15.10 -2.03 9.29
C LYS A 222 15.20 -1.81 10.79
N PHE A 223 14.50 -2.62 11.61
CA PHE A 223 14.32 -2.37 13.04
C PHE A 223 14.74 -3.55 13.93
N PHE A 224 15.44 -4.53 13.39
CA PHE A 224 15.87 -5.77 14.05
C PHE A 224 14.73 -6.69 14.50
N ARG A 225 13.51 -6.22 14.49
CA ARG A 225 12.29 -7.01 14.77
C ARG A 225 11.08 -6.39 14.09
N SER A 226 10.15 -7.25 13.63
CA SER A 226 8.85 -6.81 13.15
C SER A 226 7.91 -6.52 14.34
N PRO A 227 7.00 -5.54 14.26
CA PRO A 227 5.92 -5.35 15.22
C PRO A 227 5.04 -6.60 15.35
N GLU A 228 4.52 -6.86 16.56
CA GLU A 228 3.67 -8.04 16.84
C GLU A 228 2.43 -8.08 15.96
N ARG A 229 1.86 -6.92 15.71
CA ARG A 229 0.68 -6.76 14.85
C ARG A 229 0.89 -7.41 13.47
N TRP A 230 2.04 -7.18 12.83
CA TRP A 230 2.33 -7.72 11.51
C TRP A 230 2.60 -9.22 11.54
N VAL A 231 3.23 -9.72 12.61
CA VAL A 231 3.44 -11.16 12.82
C VAL A 231 2.10 -11.89 12.99
N LEU A 232 1.20 -11.32 13.82
CA LEU A 232 -0.12 -11.91 14.07
C LEU A 232 -1.02 -11.80 12.82
N ALA A 233 -0.95 -10.67 12.09
CA ALA A 233 -1.67 -10.51 10.83
C ALA A 233 -1.22 -11.54 9.78
N TYR A 234 0.08 -11.80 9.65
CA TYR A 234 0.59 -12.86 8.79
C TYR A 234 0.03 -14.23 9.15
N ALA A 235 0.07 -14.60 10.44
CA ALA A 235 -0.48 -15.88 10.90
C ALA A 235 -1.98 -16.01 10.59
N SER A 236 -2.75 -14.95 10.80
CA SER A 236 -4.19 -14.92 10.49
C SER A 236 -4.45 -15.14 9.01
N VAL A 237 -3.78 -14.35 8.16
CA VAL A 237 -3.94 -14.43 6.70
C VAL A 237 -3.54 -15.80 6.16
N LEU A 238 -2.47 -16.40 6.69
CA LEU A 238 -2.02 -17.72 6.26
C LEU A 238 -3.04 -18.80 6.59
N VAL A 239 -3.66 -18.74 7.76
CA VAL A 239 -4.73 -19.68 8.14
C VAL A 239 -5.97 -19.49 7.28
N GLU A 240 -6.38 -18.24 7.04
CA GLU A 240 -7.51 -17.91 6.14
C GLU A 240 -7.30 -18.44 4.71
N GLU A 241 -6.11 -18.29 4.15
CA GLU A 241 -5.82 -18.79 2.79
C GLU A 241 -5.81 -20.32 2.74
N ARG A 242 -5.31 -21.00 3.79
CA ARG A 242 -5.40 -22.48 3.89
C ARG A 242 -6.85 -22.95 3.96
N GLU A 243 -7.72 -22.24 4.67
CA GLU A 243 -9.15 -22.55 4.73
C GLU A 243 -9.83 -22.38 3.37
N LYS A 244 -9.53 -21.31 2.63
CA LYS A 244 -10.06 -21.11 1.28
C LYS A 244 -9.69 -22.26 0.33
N VAL A 245 -8.43 -22.73 0.41
CA VAL A 245 -7.97 -23.88 -0.39
C VAL A 245 -8.69 -25.15 0.01
N LYS A 246 -8.81 -25.43 1.32
CA LYS A 246 -9.51 -26.63 1.85
C LYS A 246 -11.02 -26.58 1.61
N GLY A 247 -11.64 -25.40 1.66
CA GLY A 247 -13.09 -25.22 1.47
C GLY A 247 -13.56 -25.39 0.01
N ARG A 248 -12.63 -25.45 -0.96
CA ARG A 248 -12.95 -25.88 -2.34
C ARG A 248 -13.23 -27.38 -2.42
N ASP A 249 -12.71 -28.17 -1.48
CA ASP A 249 -13.09 -29.57 -1.26
C ASP A 249 -14.23 -29.62 -0.23
N VAL A 250 -15.46 -29.77 -0.71
CA VAL A 250 -16.70 -29.76 0.07
C VAL A 250 -16.56 -30.63 1.32
N GLY A 251 -16.53 -30.02 2.50
CA GLY A 251 -16.64 -30.72 3.80
C GLY A 251 -15.47 -30.55 4.77
N ASN A 252 -14.38 -29.86 4.45
CA ASN A 252 -13.15 -29.81 5.27
C ASN A 252 -12.84 -28.42 5.88
N LEU A 253 -13.87 -27.69 6.35
CA LEU A 253 -13.62 -26.47 7.14
C LEU A 253 -12.97 -26.82 8.48
N LEU A 254 -11.98 -26.05 8.89
CA LEU A 254 -11.35 -26.19 10.20
C LEU A 254 -12.39 -25.95 11.31
N THR A 255 -12.41 -26.81 12.31
CA THR A 255 -13.13 -26.50 13.53
C THR A 255 -12.51 -25.26 14.20
N PRO A 256 -13.26 -24.51 15.05
CA PRO A 256 -12.69 -23.37 15.77
C PRO A 256 -11.42 -23.71 16.55
N VAL A 257 -11.33 -24.92 17.11
CA VAL A 257 -10.14 -25.39 17.85
C VAL A 257 -8.96 -25.66 16.90
N GLN A 258 -9.19 -26.27 15.75
CA GLN A 258 -8.15 -26.47 14.75
C GLN A 258 -7.62 -25.13 14.22
N ARG A 259 -8.53 -24.18 13.93
CA ARG A 259 -8.18 -22.85 13.46
C ARG A 259 -7.27 -22.12 14.44
N ILE A 260 -7.59 -22.12 15.73
CA ILE A 260 -6.77 -21.46 16.75
C ILE A 260 -5.42 -22.16 16.92
N ASN A 261 -5.37 -23.48 16.84
CA ASN A 261 -4.11 -24.22 16.93
C ASN A 261 -3.19 -23.91 15.75
N GLU A 262 -3.72 -23.90 14.51
CA GLU A 262 -2.96 -23.47 13.33
C GLU A 262 -2.47 -22.02 13.47
N PHE A 263 -3.33 -21.10 13.91
CA PHE A 263 -2.95 -19.70 14.15
C PHE A 263 -1.82 -19.60 15.19
N CYS A 264 -1.92 -20.28 16.32
CA CYS A 264 -0.87 -20.25 17.35
C CYS A 264 0.45 -20.82 16.85
N ALA A 265 0.42 -21.88 16.05
CA ALA A 265 1.61 -22.46 15.45
C ALA A 265 2.28 -21.48 14.47
N GLU A 266 1.51 -20.84 13.58
CA GLU A 266 2.04 -19.88 12.63
C GLU A 266 2.53 -18.58 13.31
N ALA A 267 1.80 -18.12 14.33
CA ALA A 267 2.25 -17.01 15.16
C ALA A 267 3.60 -17.33 15.83
N PHE A 268 3.76 -18.53 16.41
CA PHE A 268 5.01 -18.97 17.01
C PHE A 268 6.18 -19.00 15.99
N HIS A 269 5.94 -19.52 14.77
CA HIS A 269 6.92 -19.49 13.69
C HIS A 269 7.28 -18.06 13.31
N GLY A 270 6.30 -17.17 13.20
CA GLY A 270 6.52 -15.74 12.93
C GLY A 270 7.32 -15.05 14.04
N TYR A 271 7.00 -15.29 15.30
CA TYR A 271 7.76 -14.75 16.42
C TYR A 271 9.22 -15.24 16.42
N ARG A 272 9.44 -16.52 16.14
CA ARG A 272 10.79 -17.07 15.99
C ARG A 272 11.53 -16.40 14.83
N ARG A 273 10.89 -16.24 13.68
CA ARG A 273 11.50 -15.67 12.48
C ARG A 273 11.79 -14.18 12.61
N TRP A 274 10.79 -13.40 13.05
CA TRP A 274 10.84 -11.93 12.94
C TRP A 274 11.02 -11.19 14.26
N ARG A 275 10.94 -11.87 15.39
CA ARG A 275 11.05 -11.24 16.71
C ARG A 275 11.97 -11.93 17.70
N ASN A 276 12.69 -12.97 17.29
CA ASN A 276 13.53 -13.76 18.19
C ASN A 276 12.77 -14.20 19.47
N LEU A 277 11.51 -14.62 19.31
CA LEU A 277 10.57 -15.03 20.38
C LEU A 277 10.23 -13.92 21.39
N ALA A 278 10.52 -12.65 21.10
CA ALA A 278 10.11 -11.54 21.98
C ALA A 278 8.60 -11.28 21.85
N VAL A 279 7.81 -11.76 22.80
CA VAL A 279 6.36 -11.59 22.88
C VAL A 279 6.02 -10.64 24.02
N SER A 280 5.15 -9.66 23.77
CA SER A 280 4.72 -8.74 24.84
C SER A 280 3.74 -9.45 25.82
N PRO A 281 3.74 -9.05 27.11
CA PRO A 281 2.77 -9.59 28.08
C PRO A 281 1.32 -9.36 27.66
N SER A 282 1.02 -8.23 27.01
CA SER A 282 -0.32 -7.92 26.52
C SER A 282 -0.75 -8.89 25.40
N THR A 283 0.14 -9.24 24.48
CA THR A 283 -0.15 -10.22 23.43
C THR A 283 -0.35 -11.62 24.01
N ILE A 284 0.49 -12.04 24.96
CA ILE A 284 0.31 -13.33 25.66
C ILE A 284 -1.08 -13.38 26.31
N TRP A 285 -1.46 -12.32 27.02
CA TRP A 285 -2.75 -12.24 27.69
C TRP A 285 -3.93 -12.27 26.69
N GLN A 286 -3.87 -11.51 25.61
CA GLN A 286 -4.92 -11.47 24.58
C GLN A 286 -5.10 -12.83 23.90
N VAL A 287 -4.00 -13.44 23.45
CA VAL A 287 -4.04 -14.76 22.79
C VAL A 287 -4.53 -15.84 23.75
N SER A 288 -4.08 -15.83 25.01
CA SER A 288 -4.56 -16.77 26.03
C SER A 288 -6.06 -16.64 26.29
N ARG A 289 -6.57 -15.42 26.47
CA ARG A 289 -8.02 -15.19 26.65
C ARG A 289 -8.83 -15.67 25.45
N TRP A 290 -8.38 -15.38 24.24
CA TRP A 290 -9.05 -15.81 23.03
C TRP A 290 -9.04 -17.33 22.90
N THR A 291 -7.90 -17.98 23.16
CA THR A 291 -7.77 -19.44 23.18
C THR A 291 -8.73 -20.07 24.17
N ILE A 292 -8.74 -19.58 25.42
CA ILE A 292 -9.64 -20.09 26.49
C ILE A 292 -11.10 -19.91 26.04
N ALA A 293 -11.49 -18.80 25.49
CA ALA A 293 -12.86 -18.56 25.04
C ALA A 293 -13.29 -19.54 23.94
N VAL A 294 -12.43 -19.80 22.95
CA VAL A 294 -12.71 -20.75 21.86
C VAL A 294 -12.87 -22.18 22.41
N TYR A 295 -11.94 -22.62 23.29
CA TYR A 295 -12.03 -23.93 23.89
C TYR A 295 -13.26 -24.08 24.80
N TYR A 296 -13.61 -23.04 25.57
CA TYR A 296 -14.80 -23.04 26.42
C TYR A 296 -16.09 -23.18 25.60
N HIS A 297 -16.24 -22.42 24.51
CA HIS A 297 -17.40 -22.56 23.63
C HIS A 297 -17.45 -23.91 22.93
N TRP A 298 -16.31 -24.43 22.50
CA TRP A 298 -16.22 -25.77 21.91
C TRP A 298 -16.63 -26.88 22.91
N LEU A 299 -16.15 -26.82 24.16
CA LEU A 299 -16.55 -27.77 25.21
C LEU A 299 -18.04 -27.68 25.47
N ARG A 300 -18.60 -26.46 25.59
CA ARG A 300 -20.06 -26.31 25.79
C ARG A 300 -20.87 -26.89 24.64
N SER A 301 -20.44 -26.76 23.40
CA SER A 301 -21.12 -27.33 22.24
C SER A 301 -21.09 -28.89 22.24
N LYS A 302 -20.18 -29.51 22.99
CA LYS A 302 -20.08 -30.97 23.15
C LYS A 302 -20.86 -31.53 24.32
N VAL A 303 -21.21 -30.68 25.29
CA VAL A 303 -21.91 -31.10 26.52
C VAL A 303 -23.44 -30.89 26.44
N ASN A 304 -23.90 -30.11 25.45
CA ASN A 304 -25.33 -29.87 25.20
C ASN A 304 -25.95 -30.89 24.20
N PHE A 305 -25.55 -32.18 24.29
CA PHE A 305 -26.24 -33.30 23.65
C PHE A 305 -26.81 -34.24 24.70
#